data_fd539a76a5a1b3dfb949a08168ddb77c
#
_entry.id   fd539a76a5a1b3dfb949a08168ddb77c
#
_cell.length_a   1.000
_cell.length_b   1.000
_cell.length_c   1.000
_cell.angle_alpha   90.00
_cell.angle_beta   90.00
_cell.angle_gamma   90.00
#
_symmetry.space_group_name_H-M   'P 1'
#
loop_
_entity.id
_entity.type
_entity.pdbx_description
1 polymer ?
#
loop_
_entity_poly.entity_id
_entity_poly.type
_entity_poly.pdbx_seq_one_letter_code
_entity_poly.pdbx_strand_id
1 'polypeptide(L)'
;MKKKMLAIVLSAVATSALADINVGVTVSATGPAASLGIPEKNTIDLLPKTIAGQKVNYIVLDDASDTTTAVKNSKKLISESKVDVIIGSTTTPNSLAMIDVAAEGETPMISMAASARIVEPMDDKKKWVFKTPQNDAQMATAIVEHMTNNNVKSVAYIGFSDAYG
;
A
#
# COMPACT_ATOMS: atom_id res chain seq x y z
N MET A 1 40.40 -41.17 44.36
CA MET A 1 39.46 -41.33 43.23
C MET A 1 38.97 -39.94 42.81
N LYS A 2 39.47 -39.38 41.72
CA LYS A 2 39.13 -38.03 41.23
C LYS A 2 37.93 -38.19 40.25
N LYS A 3 36.73 -37.69 40.66
CA LYS A 3 35.57 -37.63 39.78
C LYS A 3 35.75 -36.49 38.78
N LYS A 4 35.96 -36.77 37.49
CA LYS A 4 35.94 -35.78 36.41
C LYS A 4 34.46 -35.52 36.10
N MET A 5 34.00 -34.31 36.49
CA MET A 5 32.71 -33.76 36.00
C MET A 5 32.92 -33.32 34.56
N LEU A 6 32.29 -34.03 33.62
CA LEU A 6 32.19 -33.64 32.21
C LEU A 6 31.04 -32.62 32.06
N ALA A 7 31.37 -31.35 31.98
CA ALA A 7 30.40 -30.29 31.69
C ALA A 7 30.09 -30.32 30.19
N ILE A 8 28.93 -30.84 29.81
CA ILE A 8 28.39 -30.74 28.45
C ILE A 8 27.83 -29.32 28.28
N VAL A 9 28.57 -28.47 27.60
CA VAL A 9 28.07 -27.15 27.16
C VAL A 9 27.15 -27.40 25.96
N LEU A 10 25.84 -27.42 26.21
CA LEU A 10 24.82 -27.44 25.17
C LEU A 10 24.80 -26.04 24.54
N SER A 11 25.54 -25.85 23.46
CA SER A 11 25.43 -24.64 22.62
C SER A 11 24.05 -24.68 21.94
N ALA A 12 23.08 -24.00 22.54
CA ALA A 12 21.80 -23.73 21.87
C ALA A 12 22.10 -22.78 20.71
N VAL A 13 22.23 -23.31 19.51
CA VAL A 13 22.17 -22.53 18.27
C VAL A 13 20.74 -22.04 18.17
N ALA A 14 20.48 -20.85 18.70
CA ALA A 14 19.24 -20.13 18.44
C ALA A 14 19.22 -19.78 16.94
N THR A 15 18.68 -20.66 16.11
CA THR A 15 18.24 -20.27 14.77
C THR A 15 17.11 -19.27 14.99
N SER A 16 17.42 -17.99 14.86
CA SER A 16 16.36 -16.96 14.75
C SER A 16 15.53 -17.35 13.54
N ALA A 17 14.36 -17.96 13.80
CA ALA A 17 13.34 -18.11 12.77
C ALA A 17 12.94 -16.69 12.37
N LEU A 18 13.42 -16.24 11.21
CA LEU A 18 12.96 -14.99 10.62
C LEU A 18 11.48 -15.18 10.33
N ALA A 19 10.65 -14.35 10.95
CA ALA A 19 9.21 -14.38 10.68
C ALA A 19 8.95 -14.05 9.21
N ASP A 20 7.94 -14.68 8.62
CA ASP A 20 7.48 -14.34 7.28
C ASP A 20 7.03 -12.87 7.25
N ILE A 21 7.24 -12.20 6.13
CA ILE A 21 6.72 -10.85 5.89
C ILE A 21 5.32 -10.99 5.28
N ASN A 22 4.33 -10.42 5.92
CA ASN A 22 2.94 -10.43 5.44
C ASN A 22 2.59 -9.06 4.83
N VAL A 23 2.32 -9.05 3.53
CA VAL A 23 1.91 -7.86 2.78
C VAL A 23 0.43 -7.96 2.47
N GLY A 24 -0.37 -7.07 3.06
CA GLY A 24 -1.78 -6.95 2.74
C GLY A 24 -1.95 -6.09 1.49
N VAL A 25 -2.83 -6.50 0.60
CA VAL A 25 -3.16 -5.74 -0.62
C VAL A 25 -4.66 -5.57 -0.71
N THR A 26 -5.13 -4.33 -0.86
CA THR A 26 -6.51 -4.06 -1.29
C THR A 26 -6.49 -3.30 -2.59
N VAL A 27 -7.22 -3.79 -3.59
CA VAL A 27 -7.14 -3.34 -4.97
C VAL A 27 -8.53 -3.40 -5.61
N SER A 28 -8.84 -2.45 -6.49
CA SER A 28 -10.12 -2.42 -7.20
C SER A 28 -10.09 -3.38 -8.42
N ALA A 29 -10.01 -4.69 -8.16
CA ALA A 29 -9.98 -5.69 -9.24
C ALA A 29 -11.33 -5.85 -9.95
N THR A 30 -12.41 -5.39 -9.33
CA THR A 30 -13.76 -5.27 -9.92
C THR A 30 -14.32 -3.86 -9.72
N GLY A 31 -15.52 -3.60 -10.27
CA GLY A 31 -16.17 -2.29 -10.20
C GLY A 31 -15.63 -1.27 -11.21
N PRO A 32 -16.01 0.02 -11.07
CA PRO A 32 -15.69 1.07 -12.05
C PRO A 32 -14.18 1.29 -12.30
N ALA A 33 -13.34 1.02 -11.31
CA ALA A 33 -11.88 1.19 -11.41
C ALA A 33 -11.12 -0.10 -11.81
N ALA A 34 -11.81 -1.15 -12.23
CA ALA A 34 -11.19 -2.44 -12.57
C ALA A 34 -10.13 -2.35 -13.67
N SER A 35 -10.26 -1.40 -14.60
CA SER A 35 -9.25 -1.15 -15.63
C SER A 35 -7.88 -0.73 -15.07
N LEU A 36 -7.85 -0.16 -13.86
CA LEU A 36 -6.62 0.18 -13.13
C LEU A 36 -6.23 -0.95 -12.19
N GLY A 37 -7.18 -1.49 -11.43
CA GLY A 37 -6.90 -2.47 -10.37
C GLY A 37 -6.47 -3.84 -10.91
N ILE A 38 -6.94 -4.28 -12.07
CA ILE A 38 -6.52 -5.56 -12.66
C ILE A 38 -5.00 -5.58 -12.97
N PRO A 39 -4.42 -4.61 -13.71
CA PRO A 39 -2.97 -4.58 -13.93
C PRO A 39 -2.17 -4.39 -12.63
N GLU A 40 -2.68 -3.63 -11.65
CA GLU A 40 -2.05 -3.54 -10.32
C GLU A 40 -1.98 -4.91 -9.64
N LYS A 41 -3.09 -5.65 -9.60
CA LYS A 41 -3.14 -7.00 -9.06
C LYS A 41 -2.16 -7.94 -9.79
N ASN A 42 -2.12 -7.89 -11.11
CA ASN A 42 -1.19 -8.70 -11.90
C ASN A 42 0.28 -8.35 -11.58
N THR A 43 0.57 -7.09 -11.28
CA THR A 43 1.91 -6.66 -10.84
C THR A 43 2.26 -7.26 -9.48
N ILE A 44 1.33 -7.28 -8.51
CA ILE A 44 1.54 -7.93 -7.21
C ILE A 44 1.87 -9.42 -7.37
N ASP A 45 1.23 -10.10 -8.31
CA ASP A 45 1.48 -11.53 -8.56
C ASP A 45 2.92 -11.80 -9.07
N LEU A 46 3.56 -10.80 -9.68
CA LEU A 46 4.94 -10.86 -10.16
C LEU A 46 6.00 -10.48 -9.11
N LEU A 47 5.60 -9.93 -7.97
CA LEU A 47 6.54 -9.50 -6.93
C LEU A 47 7.30 -10.69 -6.31
N PRO A 48 8.54 -10.46 -5.83
CA PRO A 48 9.35 -11.51 -5.20
C PRO A 48 8.63 -12.18 -4.04
N LYS A 49 8.68 -13.50 -3.98
CA LYS A 49 8.13 -14.29 -2.87
C LYS A 49 9.14 -14.51 -1.73
N THR A 50 10.36 -13.97 -1.91
CA THR A 50 11.42 -14.02 -0.90
C THR A 50 12.24 -12.72 -0.98
N ILE A 51 12.48 -12.06 0.15
CA ILE A 51 13.31 -10.86 0.27
C ILE A 51 14.31 -11.10 1.40
N ALA A 52 15.60 -10.92 1.13
CA ALA A 52 16.69 -11.12 2.10
C ALA A 52 16.60 -12.47 2.86
N GLY A 53 16.14 -13.53 2.20
CA GLY A 53 15.98 -14.85 2.80
C GLY A 53 14.68 -15.05 3.59
N GLN A 54 13.86 -14.02 3.76
CA GLN A 54 12.55 -14.11 4.39
C GLN A 54 11.47 -14.34 3.34
N LYS A 55 10.53 -15.22 3.64
CA LYS A 55 9.35 -15.45 2.80
C LYS A 55 8.41 -14.25 2.86
N VAL A 56 7.85 -13.86 1.72
CA VAL A 56 6.86 -12.79 1.60
C VAL A 56 5.53 -13.39 1.17
N ASN A 57 4.50 -13.17 1.99
CA ASN A 57 3.13 -13.59 1.73
C ASN A 57 2.31 -12.38 1.30
N TYR A 58 1.72 -12.40 0.11
CA TYR A 58 0.80 -11.36 -0.36
C TYR A 58 -0.63 -11.82 -0.18
N ILE A 59 -1.42 -11.06 0.59
CA ILE A 59 -2.82 -11.33 0.89
C ILE A 59 -3.65 -10.29 0.15
N VAL A 60 -4.20 -10.67 -1.00
CA VAL A 60 -4.88 -9.75 -1.93
C VAL A 60 -6.39 -9.84 -1.74
N LEU A 61 -7.03 -8.69 -1.51
CA LEU A 61 -8.47 -8.53 -1.37
C LEU A 61 -8.97 -7.51 -2.41
N ASP A 62 -10.09 -7.83 -3.04
CA ASP A 62 -10.79 -6.90 -3.95
C ASP A 62 -11.66 -5.96 -3.13
N ASP A 63 -11.56 -4.65 -3.38
CA ASP A 63 -12.42 -3.65 -2.76
C ASP A 63 -13.60 -3.22 -3.67
N ALA A 64 -13.69 -3.79 -4.86
CA ALA A 64 -14.75 -3.52 -5.84
C ALA A 64 -14.94 -2.03 -6.15
N SER A 65 -13.91 -1.21 -6.00
CA SER A 65 -13.95 0.27 -6.12
C SER A 65 -14.88 0.95 -5.08
N ASP A 66 -15.17 0.28 -3.97
CA ASP A 66 -16.04 0.74 -2.90
C ASP A 66 -15.27 1.10 -1.64
N THR A 67 -15.50 2.30 -1.11
CA THR A 67 -14.77 2.81 0.07
C THR A 67 -15.05 2.02 1.35
N THR A 68 -16.29 1.55 1.52
CA THR A 68 -16.67 0.75 2.69
C THR A 68 -15.97 -0.60 2.67
N THR A 69 -15.89 -1.22 1.50
CA THR A 69 -15.18 -2.49 1.30
C THR A 69 -13.68 -2.31 1.49
N ALA A 70 -13.08 -1.23 0.99
CA ALA A 70 -11.66 -0.93 1.22
C ALA A 70 -11.32 -0.80 2.72
N VAL A 71 -12.16 -0.10 3.49
CA VAL A 71 -12.03 0.00 4.95
C VAL A 71 -12.16 -1.35 5.64
N LYS A 72 -13.15 -2.17 5.26
CA LYS A 72 -13.32 -3.54 5.80
C LYS A 72 -12.11 -4.42 5.49
N ASN A 73 -11.61 -4.38 4.27
CA ASN A 73 -10.41 -5.11 3.85
C ASN A 73 -9.21 -4.71 4.69
N SER A 74 -8.97 -3.40 4.88
CA SER A 74 -7.85 -2.89 5.68
C SER A 74 -7.92 -3.37 7.12
N LYS A 75 -9.10 -3.27 7.75
CA LYS A 75 -9.32 -3.81 9.10
C LYS A 75 -9.04 -5.30 9.19
N LYS A 76 -9.51 -6.08 8.24
CA LYS A 76 -9.28 -7.52 8.18
C LYS A 76 -7.80 -7.85 8.02
N LEU A 77 -7.11 -7.18 7.10
CA LEU A 77 -5.67 -7.36 6.87
C LEU A 77 -4.86 -7.10 8.14
N ILE A 78 -5.15 -6.01 8.85
CA ILE A 78 -4.45 -5.65 10.09
C ILE A 78 -4.82 -6.59 11.25
N SER A 79 -6.11 -6.76 11.52
CA SER A 79 -6.57 -7.43 12.74
C SER A 79 -6.50 -8.96 12.66
N GLU A 80 -6.80 -9.55 11.51
CA GLU A 80 -6.87 -11.00 11.32
C GLU A 80 -5.60 -11.56 10.66
N SER A 81 -5.14 -10.92 9.58
CA SER A 81 -3.98 -11.39 8.81
C SER A 81 -2.65 -10.89 9.38
N LYS A 82 -2.65 -9.95 10.31
CA LYS A 82 -1.45 -9.39 10.97
C LYS A 82 -0.38 -8.97 9.97
N VAL A 83 -0.78 -8.19 8.97
CA VAL A 83 0.13 -7.73 7.93
C VAL A 83 1.11 -6.69 8.46
N ASP A 84 2.33 -6.69 7.93
CA ASP A 84 3.39 -5.74 8.27
C ASP A 84 3.26 -4.43 7.50
N VAL A 85 2.59 -4.47 6.34
CA VAL A 85 2.36 -3.32 5.47
C VAL A 85 1.12 -3.55 4.62
N ILE A 86 0.41 -2.47 4.26
CA ILE A 86 -0.70 -2.49 3.30
C ILE A 86 -0.25 -1.82 2.00
N ILE A 87 -0.49 -2.44 0.87
CA ILE A 87 -0.44 -1.83 -0.47
C ILE A 87 -1.87 -1.60 -0.94
N GLY A 88 -2.20 -0.40 -1.33
CA GLY A 88 -3.54 -0.04 -1.79
C GLY A 88 -4.05 1.29 -1.24
N SER A 89 -5.20 1.74 -1.66
CA SER A 89 -6.03 1.19 -2.72
C SER A 89 -5.68 1.78 -4.09
N THR A 90 -6.36 1.29 -5.14
CA THR A 90 -6.27 1.77 -6.51
C THR A 90 -6.75 3.22 -6.66
N THR A 91 -7.81 3.59 -5.95
CA THR A 91 -8.49 4.88 -6.13
C THR A 91 -8.25 5.83 -4.96
N THR A 92 -8.30 7.13 -5.24
CA THR A 92 -8.17 8.18 -4.22
C THR A 92 -9.25 8.09 -3.15
N PRO A 93 -10.55 7.96 -3.46
CA PRO A 93 -11.58 7.81 -2.43
C PRO A 93 -11.32 6.67 -1.46
N ASN A 94 -10.96 5.49 -1.99
CA ASN A 94 -10.65 4.32 -1.19
C ASN A 94 -9.42 4.55 -0.32
N SER A 95 -8.33 5.07 -0.90
CA SER A 95 -7.09 5.35 -0.16
C SER A 95 -7.30 6.34 0.97
N LEU A 96 -8.07 7.42 0.74
CA LEU A 96 -8.40 8.40 1.78
C LEU A 96 -9.20 7.76 2.93
N ALA A 97 -10.17 6.88 2.60
CA ALA A 97 -10.98 6.19 3.61
C ALA A 97 -10.18 5.20 4.47
N MET A 98 -9.04 4.72 3.98
CA MET A 98 -8.18 3.75 4.68
C MET A 98 -7.20 4.40 5.66
N ILE A 99 -6.93 5.72 5.57
CA ILE A 99 -5.91 6.41 6.35
C ILE A 99 -6.11 6.20 7.86
N ASP A 100 -7.33 6.37 8.34
CA ASP A 100 -7.64 6.22 9.77
C ASP A 100 -7.35 4.79 10.25
N VAL A 101 -7.70 3.79 9.45
CA VAL A 101 -7.48 2.38 9.80
C VAL A 101 -5.99 2.05 9.85
N ALA A 102 -5.21 2.55 8.89
CA ALA A 102 -3.76 2.37 8.86
C ALA A 102 -3.09 3.02 10.10
N ALA A 103 -3.51 4.23 10.44
CA ALA A 103 -3.00 4.97 11.61
C ALA A 103 -3.39 4.31 12.93
N GLU A 104 -4.66 3.92 13.11
CA GLU A 104 -5.15 3.20 14.31
C GLU A 104 -4.43 1.87 14.52
N GLY A 105 -4.12 1.18 13.41
CA GLY A 105 -3.38 -0.09 13.44
C GLY A 105 -1.87 0.05 13.46
N GLU A 106 -1.33 1.28 13.47
CA GLU A 106 0.10 1.57 13.37
C GLU A 106 0.78 0.78 12.22
N THR A 107 0.05 0.60 11.12
CA THR A 107 0.46 -0.21 9.99
C THR A 107 0.76 0.68 8.79
N PRO A 108 2.00 0.67 8.25
CA PRO A 108 2.33 1.44 7.07
C PRO A 108 1.42 1.10 5.88
N MET A 109 0.98 2.13 5.16
CA MET A 109 0.15 2.00 3.97
C MET A 109 0.81 2.68 2.78
N ILE A 110 0.89 1.98 1.65
CA ILE A 110 1.42 2.49 0.39
C ILE A 110 0.28 2.54 -0.62
N SER A 111 -0.30 3.73 -0.82
CA SER A 111 -1.38 3.95 -1.78
C SER A 111 -0.87 3.91 -3.22
N MET A 112 -1.69 3.36 -4.12
CA MET A 112 -1.46 3.36 -5.57
C MET A 112 -2.20 4.51 -6.27
N ALA A 113 -2.95 5.32 -5.52
CA ALA A 113 -3.72 6.45 -6.01
C ALA A 113 -2.91 7.76 -6.05
N ALA A 114 -3.31 8.69 -6.91
CA ALA A 114 -2.48 9.84 -7.31
C ALA A 114 -2.62 11.08 -6.43
N SER A 115 -3.76 11.30 -5.74
CA SER A 115 -4.03 12.55 -5.04
C SER A 115 -2.97 12.89 -3.98
N ALA A 116 -2.46 14.12 -4.00
CA ALA A 116 -1.59 14.65 -2.97
C ALA A 116 -2.25 14.62 -1.58
N ARG A 117 -3.59 14.76 -1.51
CA ARG A 117 -4.36 14.74 -0.26
C ARG A 117 -4.20 13.45 0.55
N ILE A 118 -3.72 12.38 -0.06
CA ILE A 118 -3.45 11.10 0.64
C ILE A 118 -2.31 11.26 1.64
N VAL A 119 -1.31 12.07 1.31
CA VAL A 119 -0.09 12.27 2.11
C VAL A 119 0.07 13.71 2.61
N GLU A 120 -0.68 14.67 2.09
CA GLU A 120 -0.59 16.09 2.40
C GLU A 120 -1.94 16.68 2.87
N PRO A 121 -1.92 17.70 3.76
CA PRO A 121 -0.78 18.06 4.60
C PRO A 121 -0.45 16.92 5.56
N MET A 122 0.84 16.81 5.95
CA MET A 122 1.29 15.80 6.91
C MET A 122 0.63 16.03 8.27
N ASP A 123 0.13 14.98 8.88
CA ASP A 123 -0.44 14.95 10.22
C ASP A 123 -0.12 13.62 10.94
N ASP A 124 -0.62 13.44 12.16
CA ASP A 124 -0.36 12.25 12.97
C ASP A 124 -0.90 10.95 12.36
N LYS A 125 -1.87 11.00 11.48
CA LYS A 125 -2.41 9.82 10.77
C LYS A 125 -1.62 9.55 9.51
N LYS A 126 -1.36 10.59 8.72
CA LYS A 126 -0.68 10.46 7.42
C LYS A 126 0.80 10.12 7.52
N LYS A 127 1.43 10.21 8.71
CA LYS A 127 2.79 9.70 8.91
C LYS A 127 2.92 8.19 8.64
N TRP A 128 1.80 7.46 8.64
CA TRP A 128 1.72 6.04 8.30
C TRP A 128 1.48 5.78 6.82
N VAL A 129 1.28 6.85 6.02
CA VAL A 129 0.79 6.73 4.64
C VAL A 129 1.80 7.27 3.63
N PHE A 130 2.06 6.47 2.63
CA PHE A 130 2.92 6.76 1.48
C PHE A 130 2.11 6.57 0.19
N LYS A 131 2.63 7.02 -0.95
CA LYS A 131 2.03 6.75 -2.26
C LYS A 131 3.09 6.55 -3.34
N THR A 132 2.77 5.76 -4.35
CA THR A 132 3.69 5.45 -5.45
C THR A 132 3.63 6.46 -6.61
N PRO A 133 2.45 6.98 -7.03
CA PRO A 133 2.41 7.93 -8.13
C PRO A 133 2.97 9.30 -7.76
N GLN A 134 3.35 10.07 -8.77
CA GLN A 134 3.73 11.48 -8.63
C GLN A 134 2.55 12.33 -8.09
N ASN A 135 2.85 13.51 -7.54
CA ASN A 135 1.82 14.44 -7.11
C ASN A 135 1.13 15.11 -8.30
N ASP A 136 -0.16 15.39 -8.17
CA ASP A 136 -0.97 16.03 -9.19
C ASP A 136 -0.39 17.39 -9.62
N ALA A 137 0.19 18.15 -8.69
CA ALA A 137 0.86 19.41 -8.99
C ALA A 137 2.03 19.26 -9.98
N GLN A 138 2.79 18.17 -9.89
CA GLN A 138 3.87 17.87 -10.83
C GLN A 138 3.32 17.58 -12.23
N MET A 139 2.23 16.80 -12.32
CA MET A 139 1.55 16.55 -13.60
C MET A 139 0.96 17.83 -14.18
N ALA A 140 0.27 18.64 -13.36
CA ALA A 140 -0.30 19.90 -13.80
C ALA A 140 0.79 20.85 -14.33
N THR A 141 1.95 20.93 -13.67
CA THR A 141 3.09 21.74 -14.14
C THR A 141 3.54 21.31 -15.53
N ALA A 142 3.74 20.01 -15.77
CA ALA A 142 4.16 19.51 -17.07
C ALA A 142 3.10 19.75 -18.16
N ILE A 143 1.82 19.60 -17.83
CA ILE A 143 0.70 19.88 -18.74
C ILE A 143 0.67 21.38 -19.12
N VAL A 144 0.78 22.27 -18.13
CA VAL A 144 0.78 23.74 -18.35
C VAL A 144 1.98 24.16 -19.18
N GLU A 145 3.15 23.61 -18.89
CA GLU A 145 4.37 23.89 -19.70
C GLU A 145 4.18 23.46 -21.15
N HIS A 146 3.64 22.25 -21.38
CA HIS A 146 3.32 21.77 -22.72
C HIS A 146 2.32 22.69 -23.44
N MET A 147 1.25 23.08 -22.75
CA MET A 147 0.25 24.00 -23.32
C MET A 147 0.85 25.38 -23.67
N THR A 148 1.70 25.92 -22.82
CA THR A 148 2.40 27.19 -23.04
C THR A 148 3.30 27.11 -24.27
N ASN A 149 4.14 26.08 -24.35
CA ASN A 149 5.08 25.88 -25.46
C ASN A 149 4.38 25.65 -26.82
N ASN A 150 3.14 25.16 -26.79
CA ASN A 150 2.34 24.92 -27.99
C ASN A 150 1.26 26.00 -28.23
N ASN A 151 1.31 27.16 -27.52
CA ASN A 151 0.38 28.27 -27.65
C ASN A 151 -1.10 27.86 -27.53
N VAL A 152 -1.44 26.88 -26.67
CA VAL A 152 -2.83 26.48 -26.42
C VAL A 152 -3.62 27.64 -25.83
N LYS A 153 -4.79 27.96 -26.41
CA LYS A 153 -5.63 29.11 -26.03
C LYS A 153 -6.88 28.72 -25.24
N SER A 154 -7.29 27.49 -25.31
CA SER A 154 -8.47 26.99 -24.60
C SER A 154 -8.28 25.54 -24.19
N VAL A 155 -8.86 25.17 -23.04
CA VAL A 155 -8.81 23.83 -22.48
C VAL A 155 -10.23 23.42 -22.09
N ALA A 156 -10.60 22.18 -22.40
CA ALA A 156 -11.77 21.54 -21.85
C ALA A 156 -11.35 20.57 -20.73
N TYR A 157 -12.15 20.48 -19.69
CA TYR A 157 -11.90 19.59 -18.57
C TYR A 157 -13.08 18.64 -18.40
N ILE A 158 -12.77 17.37 -18.11
CA ILE A 158 -13.72 16.35 -17.69
C ILE A 158 -13.09 15.54 -16.56
N GLY A 159 -13.84 15.29 -15.49
CA GLY A 159 -13.37 14.55 -14.33
C GLY A 159 -14.48 13.70 -13.71
N PHE A 160 -14.11 12.84 -12.78
CA PHE A 160 -15.06 12.10 -11.96
C PHE A 160 -15.67 13.02 -10.90
N SER A 161 -16.93 12.75 -10.51
CA SER A 161 -17.58 13.43 -9.40
C SER A 161 -17.29 12.71 -8.08
N ASP A 162 -16.02 12.62 -7.72
CA ASP A 162 -15.54 11.96 -6.50
C ASP A 162 -14.42 12.76 -5.81
N ALA A 163 -13.75 12.17 -4.83
CA ALA A 163 -12.70 12.84 -4.06
C ALA A 163 -11.41 13.12 -4.86
N TYR A 164 -11.27 12.59 -6.08
CA TYR A 164 -10.13 12.84 -6.96
C TYR A 164 -10.48 13.86 -8.06
N GLY A 165 -11.57 13.69 -8.80
CA GLY A 165 -12.05 14.60 -9.86
C GLY A 165 -12.72 15.85 -9.35
#